data_b2bc44686a62d6edd3ae5d072e236f4a
#
_entry.id   b2bc44686a62d6edd3ae5d072e236f4a
#
_cell.length_a   1.000
_cell.length_b   1.000
_cell.length_c   1.000
_cell.angle_alpha   90.00
_cell.angle_beta   90.00
_cell.angle_gamma   90.00
#
_symmetry.space_group_name_H-M   'P 1'
#
loop_
_entity.id
_entity.type
_entity.pdbx_description
1 polymer ?
#
loop_
_entity_poly.entity_id
_entity_poly.type
_entity_poly.pdbx_seq_one_letter_code
_entity_poly.pdbx_strand_id
1 'polypeptide(L)'
;MAAPTTSPLRAGQVFEISFPTFTPRITVHSERELTVEIVAGGGGSFSDTVEYQAVTVRDGVVVLSWQEHIGSTIVHTLDFVSGEAYTAVTPAKGEFMRLRGRIQIIQGGAA
;
A
#
# COMPACT_ATOMS: atom_id res chain seq x y z
N MET A 1 -10.65 -6.30 -22.98
CA MET A 1 -9.39 -5.61 -22.69
C MET A 1 -8.49 -6.52 -21.88
N ALA A 2 -7.26 -6.63 -22.27
CA ALA A 2 -6.32 -7.45 -21.51
C ALA A 2 -5.95 -6.75 -20.21
N ALA A 3 -5.89 -7.49 -19.12
CA ALA A 3 -5.37 -6.96 -17.87
C ALA A 3 -3.89 -6.63 -18.02
N PRO A 4 -3.36 -5.67 -17.27
CA PRO A 4 -1.93 -5.45 -17.25
C PRO A 4 -1.21 -6.73 -16.90
N THR A 5 -0.16 -7.05 -17.63
CA THR A 5 0.62 -8.26 -17.39
C THR A 5 1.68 -8.06 -16.33
N THR A 6 1.99 -6.79 -16.00
CA THR A 6 3.00 -6.45 -15.02
C THR A 6 2.45 -5.43 -14.04
N SER A 7 2.89 -5.56 -12.79
CA SER A 7 2.59 -4.56 -11.76
C SER A 7 3.43 -3.31 -11.98
N PRO A 8 2.91 -2.10 -11.71
CA PRO A 8 3.72 -0.89 -11.66
C PRO A 8 4.69 -0.86 -10.48
N LEU A 9 4.53 -1.77 -9.52
CA LEU A 9 5.46 -1.90 -8.40
C LEU A 9 6.50 -2.97 -8.71
N ARG A 10 7.69 -2.80 -8.15
CA ARG A 10 8.82 -3.70 -8.42
C ARG A 10 9.28 -4.40 -7.17
N ALA A 11 9.75 -5.63 -7.32
CA ALA A 11 10.39 -6.36 -6.24
C ALA A 11 11.52 -5.52 -5.65
N GLY A 12 11.62 -5.50 -4.34
CA GLY A 12 12.62 -4.74 -3.62
C GLY A 12 12.23 -3.30 -3.30
N GLN A 13 11.14 -2.79 -3.82
CA GLN A 13 10.64 -1.48 -3.41
C GLN A 13 10.18 -1.52 -1.97
N VAL A 14 10.55 -0.49 -1.21
CA VAL A 14 10.09 -0.29 0.16
C VAL A 14 9.68 1.16 0.30
N PHE A 15 8.47 1.39 0.74
CA PHE A 15 8.01 2.74 1.02
C PHE A 15 7.10 2.75 2.23
N GLU A 16 7.01 3.92 2.87
CA GLU A 16 6.14 4.15 4.00
C GLU A 16 5.13 5.21 3.65
N ILE A 17 3.98 5.14 4.28
CA ILE A 17 2.96 6.18 4.15
C ILE A 17 2.66 6.70 5.53
N SER A 18 2.96 7.97 5.77
CA SER A 18 2.68 8.60 7.06
C SER A 18 1.26 9.11 7.08
N PHE A 19 0.37 8.35 7.71
CA PHE A 19 -0.99 8.79 8.01
C PHE A 19 -1.02 9.43 9.40
N PRO A 20 -2.06 10.20 9.73
CA PRO A 20 -2.11 10.86 11.03
C PRO A 20 -2.02 9.93 12.24
N THR A 21 -2.56 8.70 12.12
CA THR A 21 -2.68 7.78 13.26
C THR A 21 -1.75 6.58 13.19
N PHE A 22 -1.17 6.29 12.02
CA PHE A 22 -0.27 5.15 11.87
C PHE A 22 0.54 5.29 10.60
N THR A 23 1.64 4.55 10.54
CA THR A 23 2.54 4.54 9.40
C THR A 23 2.77 3.09 8.96
N PRO A 24 2.16 2.64 7.87
CA PRO A 24 2.48 1.35 7.29
C PRO A 24 3.76 1.44 6.45
N ARG A 25 4.57 0.39 6.53
CA ARG A 25 5.68 0.15 5.61
C ARG A 25 5.27 -0.96 4.67
N ILE A 26 5.46 -0.73 3.39
CA ILE A 26 5.14 -1.68 2.34
C ILE A 26 6.43 -2.13 1.69
N THR A 27 6.66 -3.44 1.73
CA THR A 27 7.81 -4.09 1.10
C THR A 27 7.29 -4.96 -0.04
N VAL A 28 7.65 -4.63 -1.26
CA VAL A 28 7.19 -5.34 -2.45
C VAL A 28 8.12 -6.52 -2.71
N HIS A 29 7.58 -7.73 -2.75
CA HIS A 29 8.33 -8.95 -3.01
C HIS A 29 8.30 -9.34 -4.49
N SER A 30 7.18 -9.12 -5.13
CA SER A 30 6.97 -9.52 -6.54
C SER A 30 5.85 -8.68 -7.14
N GLU A 31 5.46 -9.02 -8.35
CA GLU A 31 4.33 -8.37 -9.03
C GLU A 31 2.99 -8.65 -8.34
N ARG A 32 2.94 -9.60 -7.42
CA ARG A 32 1.70 -10.08 -6.81
C ARG A 32 1.71 -10.10 -5.30
N GLU A 33 2.87 -9.99 -4.67
CA GLU A 33 2.99 -10.19 -3.23
C GLU A 33 3.76 -9.05 -2.59
N LEU A 34 3.25 -8.59 -1.47
CA LEU A 34 3.91 -7.59 -0.63
C LEU A 34 3.70 -7.91 0.84
N THR A 35 4.54 -7.33 1.68
CA THR A 35 4.36 -7.34 3.13
C THR A 35 4.03 -5.93 3.58
N VAL A 36 2.97 -5.81 4.37
CA VAL A 36 2.62 -4.57 5.04
C VAL A 36 2.92 -4.74 6.53
N GLU A 37 3.58 -3.75 7.12
CA GLU A 37 3.81 -3.74 8.57
C GLU A 37 3.59 -2.33 9.11
N ILE A 38 3.02 -2.24 10.29
CA ILE A 38 2.82 -0.95 10.95
C ILE A 38 4.08 -0.64 11.74
N VAL A 39 4.80 0.39 11.33
CA VAL A 39 6.08 0.76 11.94
C VAL A 39 5.95 1.90 12.94
N ALA A 40 4.80 2.59 12.97
CA ALA A 40 4.51 3.63 13.94
C ALA A 40 3.00 3.76 14.12
N GLY A 41 2.56 3.99 15.33
CA GLY A 41 1.14 4.19 15.64
C GLY A 41 0.32 2.91 15.54
N GLY A 42 -1.00 3.07 15.38
CA GLY A 42 -1.92 1.95 15.14
C GLY A 42 -2.23 1.06 16.33
N GLY A 43 -1.73 1.37 17.51
CA GLY A 43 -2.09 0.63 18.73
C GLY A 43 -1.36 -0.69 18.92
N GLY A 44 -0.31 -0.99 18.16
CA GLY A 44 0.45 -2.21 18.36
C GLY A 44 1.16 -2.69 17.09
N SER A 45 1.79 -3.84 17.20
CA SER A 45 2.49 -4.47 16.08
C SER A 45 1.50 -5.14 15.16
N PHE A 46 1.69 -4.95 13.86
CA PHE A 46 0.92 -5.65 12.85
C PHE A 46 1.81 -5.90 11.64
N SER A 47 1.76 -7.09 11.10
CA SER A 47 2.44 -7.44 9.86
C SER A 47 1.64 -8.51 9.14
N ASP A 48 1.56 -8.39 7.82
CA ASP A 48 0.88 -9.39 7.00
C ASP A 48 1.52 -9.40 5.61
N THR A 49 1.64 -10.59 5.05
CA THR A 49 2.08 -10.77 3.67
C THR A 49 0.86 -11.15 2.84
N VAL A 50 0.58 -10.37 1.82
CA VAL A 50 -0.67 -10.43 1.09
C VAL A 50 -0.44 -10.44 -0.41
N GLU A 51 -1.40 -10.98 -1.14
CA GLU A 51 -1.49 -10.76 -2.58
C GLU A 51 -2.12 -9.40 -2.82
N TYR A 52 -1.58 -8.66 -3.77
CA TYR A 52 -2.07 -7.33 -4.09
C TYR A 52 -2.36 -7.20 -5.57
N GLN A 53 -3.13 -6.18 -5.90
CA GLN A 53 -3.25 -5.67 -7.26
C GLN A 53 -2.83 -4.21 -7.27
N ALA A 54 -2.12 -3.82 -8.31
CA ALA A 54 -1.73 -2.44 -8.52
C ALA A 54 -2.05 -2.05 -9.96
N VAL A 55 -2.74 -0.94 -10.12
CA VAL A 55 -3.18 -0.44 -11.42
C VAL A 55 -2.65 0.98 -11.59
N THR A 56 -1.97 1.22 -12.70
CA THR A 56 -1.56 2.57 -13.06
C THR A 56 -2.76 3.32 -13.61
N VAL A 57 -3.12 4.42 -12.96
CA VAL A 57 -4.19 5.30 -13.41
C VAL A 57 -3.64 6.31 -14.41
N ARG A 58 -2.47 6.81 -14.13
CA ARG A 58 -1.70 7.70 -14.99
C ARG A 58 -0.25 7.63 -14.51
N ASP A 59 0.68 8.21 -15.25
CA ASP A 59 2.09 8.19 -14.89
C ASP A 59 2.28 8.62 -13.44
N GLY A 60 2.90 7.75 -12.66
CA GLY A 60 3.20 8.01 -11.27
C GLY A 60 2.02 7.87 -10.30
N VAL A 61 0.83 7.58 -10.78
CA VAL A 61 -0.36 7.41 -9.91
C VAL A 61 -0.87 5.99 -10.01
N VAL A 62 -0.88 5.30 -8.87
CA VAL A 62 -1.19 3.87 -8.78
C VAL A 62 -2.30 3.65 -7.77
N VAL A 63 -3.25 2.78 -8.11
CA VAL A 63 -4.21 2.26 -7.14
C VAL A 63 -3.74 0.87 -6.71
N LEU A 64 -3.46 0.74 -5.43
CA LEU A 64 -2.94 -0.48 -4.81
C LEU A 64 -3.97 -1.02 -3.84
N SER A 65 -4.33 -2.28 -3.98
CA SER A 65 -5.36 -2.86 -3.12
C SER A 65 -5.02 -4.29 -2.73
N TRP A 66 -5.43 -4.66 -1.52
CA TRP A 66 -5.32 -6.02 -1.01
C TRP A 66 -6.32 -6.27 0.10
N GLN A 67 -6.52 -7.53 0.41
CA GLN A 67 -7.26 -7.95 1.59
C GLN A 67 -6.31 -8.64 2.56
N GLU A 68 -6.35 -8.22 3.81
CA GLU A 68 -5.53 -8.80 4.86
C GLU A 68 -6.15 -10.09 5.39
N HIS A 69 -5.34 -10.96 5.93
CA HIS A 69 -5.81 -12.25 6.45
C HIS A 69 -6.81 -12.10 7.60
N ILE A 70 -6.73 -10.99 8.34
CA ILE A 70 -7.71 -10.68 9.38
C ILE A 70 -9.05 -10.21 8.80
N GLY A 71 -9.13 -9.99 7.48
CA GLY A 71 -10.36 -9.62 6.80
C GLY A 71 -10.48 -8.16 6.40
N SER A 72 -9.56 -7.31 6.81
CA SER A 72 -9.57 -5.91 6.41
C SER A 72 -9.24 -5.75 4.93
N THR A 73 -9.92 -4.83 4.26
CA THR A 73 -9.66 -4.48 2.86
C THR A 73 -9.02 -3.11 2.80
N ILE A 74 -7.91 -3.00 2.08
CA ILE A 74 -7.13 -1.78 1.95
C ILE A 74 -7.12 -1.35 0.50
N VAL A 75 -7.41 -0.08 0.25
CA VAL A 75 -7.27 0.53 -1.08
C VAL A 75 -6.48 1.82 -0.91
N HIS A 76 -5.29 1.84 -1.49
CA HIS A 76 -4.43 3.03 -1.52
C HIS A 76 -4.43 3.64 -2.91
N THR A 77 -4.59 4.95 -2.98
CA THR A 77 -4.26 5.72 -4.18
C THR A 77 -2.94 6.41 -3.90
N LEU A 78 -1.91 6.04 -4.64
CA LEU A 78 -0.54 6.48 -4.41
C LEU A 78 -0.12 7.40 -5.53
N ASP A 79 0.14 8.66 -5.22
CA ASP A 79 0.69 9.62 -6.17
C ASP A 79 2.17 9.79 -5.86
N PHE A 80 3.00 9.07 -6.61
CA PHE A 80 4.46 9.13 -6.44
C PHE A 80 5.07 10.43 -7.00
N VAL A 81 4.31 11.19 -7.76
CA VAL A 81 4.79 12.47 -8.28
C VAL A 81 4.69 13.55 -7.20
N SER A 82 3.53 13.65 -6.55
CA SER A 82 3.33 14.63 -5.48
C SER A 82 3.78 14.12 -4.11
N GLY A 83 3.90 12.81 -3.95
CA GLY A 83 4.20 12.19 -2.67
C GLY A 83 2.98 12.03 -1.77
N GLU A 84 1.79 12.22 -2.30
CA GLU A 84 0.55 12.09 -1.51
C GLU A 84 -0.07 10.71 -1.69
N ALA A 85 -0.72 10.25 -0.63
CA ALA A 85 -1.48 9.01 -0.65
C ALA A 85 -2.83 9.22 -0.02
N TYR A 86 -3.82 8.53 -0.57
CA TYR A 86 -5.16 8.46 0.00
C TYR A 86 -5.47 7.01 0.24
N THR A 87 -6.09 6.70 1.37
CA THR A 87 -6.45 5.31 1.65
C THR A 87 -7.88 5.19 2.10
N ALA A 88 -8.49 4.08 1.70
CA ALA A 88 -9.76 3.62 2.22
C ALA A 88 -9.50 2.27 2.86
N VAL A 89 -9.82 2.16 4.15
CA VAL A 89 -9.66 0.93 4.92
C VAL A 89 -11.04 0.48 5.37
N THR A 90 -11.41 -0.72 4.95
CA THR A 90 -12.62 -1.38 5.45
C THR A 90 -12.17 -2.46 6.41
N PRO A 91 -12.23 -2.23 7.74
CA PRO A 91 -11.80 -3.23 8.71
C PRO A 91 -12.74 -4.43 8.70
N ALA A 92 -12.26 -5.57 9.18
CA ALA A 92 -13.13 -6.74 9.39
C ALA A 92 -14.25 -6.42 10.37
N LYS A 93 -13.94 -5.60 11.37
CA LYS A 93 -14.90 -5.04 12.31
C LYS A 93 -14.54 -3.59 12.59
N GLY A 94 -15.55 -2.75 12.76
CA GLY A 94 -15.34 -1.35 13.06
C GLY A 94 -15.68 -0.44 11.90
N GLU A 95 -15.34 0.80 12.05
CA GLU A 95 -15.75 1.83 11.11
C GLU A 95 -14.84 1.87 9.88
N PHE A 96 -15.46 2.12 8.75
CA PHE A 96 -14.75 2.44 7.52
C PHE A 96 -13.92 3.71 7.72
N MET A 97 -12.66 3.67 7.28
CA MET A 97 -11.75 4.80 7.41
C MET A 97 -11.27 5.31 6.06
N ARG A 98 -11.15 6.62 5.95
CA ARG A 98 -10.50 7.28 4.83
C ARG A 98 -9.44 8.22 5.38
N LEU A 99 -8.23 8.09 4.90
CA LEU A 99 -7.10 8.83 5.43
C LEU A 99 -6.27 9.39 4.28
N ARG A 100 -5.59 10.48 4.56
CA ARG A 100 -4.63 11.09 3.66
C ARG A 100 -3.26 11.07 4.32
N GLY A 101 -2.23 10.74 3.56
CA GLY A 101 -0.89 10.66 4.08
C GLY A 101 0.16 11.07 3.06
N ARG A 102 1.41 10.90 3.44
CA ARG A 102 2.54 11.23 2.58
C ARG A 102 3.42 10.00 2.40
N ILE A 103 3.84 9.81 1.16
CA ILE A 103 4.70 8.69 0.79
C ILE A 103 6.15 9.08 1.03
N GLN A 104 6.89 8.17 1.66
CA GLN A 104 8.34 8.27 1.78
C GLN A 104 8.97 7.02 1.17
N ILE A 105 9.80 7.21 0.17
CA ILE A 105 10.53 6.11 -0.46
C ILE A 105 11.70 5.73 0.45
N ILE A 106 11.73 4.47 0.86
CA ILE A 106 12.82 3.91 1.66
C ILE A 106 13.84 3.24 0.75
N GLN A 107 13.32 2.48 -0.25
CA GLN A 107 14.17 1.81 -1.22
C GLN A 107 13.43 1.74 -2.56
N GLY A 108 14.10 2.09 -3.66
CA GLY A 108 13.48 2.23 -4.96
C GLY A 108 13.20 0.93 -5.70
N GLY A 109 13.68 -0.18 -5.18
CA GLY A 109 13.51 -1.46 -5.82
C GLY A 109 14.69 -1.89 -6.66
N ALA A 110 14.63 -3.12 -7.15
CA ALA A 110 15.67 -3.67 -8.02
C ALA A 110 15.68 -2.92 -9.36
N ALA A 111 16.83 -2.55 -9.81
CA ALA A 111 17.00 -1.92 -11.09
C ALA A 111 16.74 -2.90 -12.24
#